data_5f7e90cf41ad991d1bbcf4d33467d764
#
_entry.id   5f7e90cf41ad991d1bbcf4d33467d764
#
_cell.length_a   1.000
_cell.length_b   1.000
_cell.length_c   1.000
_cell.angle_alpha   90.00
_cell.angle_beta   90.00
_cell.angle_gamma   90.00
#
_symmetry.space_group_name_H-M   'P 1'
#
loop_
_entity.id
_entity.type
_entity.pdbx_description
1 polymer ?
#
loop_
_entity_poly.entity_id
_entity_poly.type
_entity_poly.pdbx_seq_one_letter_code
_entity_poly.pdbx_strand_id
1 'polypeptide(L)'
;MEIKNFFRSSSRSVKERKNIIIEEKKKKVVKNYYNFGYDYFDNKNLSFGYGGYKYDGRFKNNVKNIINFFKLSKRLRIAEFGCAKGFVLVEFLKKQFQVIGFEKSKYAIKNCHPLLKKKIINIEKVNQINKYKFDFLICKDVLPSLTEKQIKYLIRTAIKKSKKPPYFIIQTFKNKKNIDFYKNWDKTHVTIKNRKEWIYFLKKFNKKIYYSFNFIF
;
A
#
# COMPACT_ATOMS: atom_id res chain seq x y z
N MET A 1 -5.07 14.61 8.06
CA MET A 1 -6.47 14.47 8.50
C MET A 1 -6.95 13.05 8.22
N GLU A 2 -7.58 12.38 9.20
CA GLU A 2 -8.20 11.06 8.97
C GLU A 2 -9.48 11.21 8.15
N ILE A 3 -9.66 10.32 7.18
CA ILE A 3 -10.86 10.27 6.32
C ILE A 3 -11.39 8.83 6.22
N LYS A 4 -12.58 8.67 5.64
CA LYS A 4 -13.14 7.35 5.32
C LYS A 4 -12.17 6.57 4.43
N ASN A 5 -11.99 5.30 4.74
CA ASN A 5 -11.20 4.42 3.87
C ASN A 5 -11.98 4.13 2.58
N PHE A 6 -11.41 4.47 1.45
CA PHE A 6 -12.00 4.18 0.14
C PHE A 6 -11.74 2.74 -0.32
N PHE A 7 -10.76 2.05 0.28
CA PHE A 7 -10.46 0.65 -0.02
C PHE A 7 -11.10 -0.24 1.04
N ARG A 8 -11.93 -1.18 0.62
CA ARG A 8 -12.45 -2.19 1.55
C ARG A 8 -11.30 -3.05 2.07
N SER A 9 -11.42 -3.52 3.31
CA SER A 9 -10.56 -4.56 3.84
C SER A 9 -10.65 -5.83 2.97
N SER A 10 -9.68 -6.73 3.11
CA SER A 10 -9.67 -8.06 2.49
C SER A 10 -11.03 -8.75 2.59
N SER A 11 -11.38 -9.57 1.61
CA SER A 11 -12.55 -10.44 1.62
C SER A 11 -12.55 -11.45 2.78
N ARG A 12 -11.38 -11.76 3.33
CA ARG A 12 -11.23 -12.69 4.46
C ARG A 12 -11.68 -12.06 5.77
N SER A 13 -12.47 -12.78 6.55
CA SER A 13 -12.87 -12.40 7.91
C SER A 13 -11.69 -12.40 8.89
N VAL A 14 -11.85 -11.77 10.05
CA VAL A 14 -10.83 -11.81 11.12
C VAL A 14 -10.60 -13.23 11.60
N LYS A 15 -11.66 -14.06 11.70
CA LYS A 15 -11.59 -15.48 12.11
C LYS A 15 -10.75 -16.28 11.12
N GLU A 16 -11.03 -16.18 9.83
CA GLU A 16 -10.26 -16.86 8.78
C GLU A 16 -8.77 -16.46 8.81
N ARG A 17 -8.47 -15.16 8.96
CA ARG A 17 -7.07 -14.71 9.08
C ARG A 17 -6.34 -15.28 10.30
N LYS A 18 -7.04 -15.39 11.45
CA LYS A 18 -6.46 -15.99 12.66
C LYS A 18 -6.17 -17.48 12.48
N ASN A 19 -7.10 -18.22 11.89
CA ASN A 19 -6.92 -19.64 11.59
C ASN A 19 -5.71 -19.85 10.65
N ILE A 20 -5.61 -19.07 9.59
CA ILE A 20 -4.46 -19.11 8.67
C ILE A 20 -3.15 -18.90 9.44
N ILE A 21 -3.07 -17.94 10.34
CA ILE A 21 -1.84 -17.69 11.12
C ILE A 21 -1.51 -18.86 12.03
N ILE A 22 -2.50 -19.47 12.67
CA ILE A 22 -2.30 -20.62 13.55
C ILE A 22 -1.74 -21.82 12.78
N GLU A 23 -2.32 -22.11 11.61
CA GLU A 23 -1.87 -23.18 10.73
C GLU A 23 -0.48 -22.92 10.16
N GLU A 24 -0.19 -21.68 9.77
CA GLU A 24 1.06 -21.30 9.13
C GLU A 24 2.24 -21.07 10.09
N LYS A 25 1.99 -20.97 11.40
CA LYS A 25 3.09 -20.90 12.41
C LYS A 25 4.06 -22.05 12.28
N LYS A 26 3.61 -23.19 11.73
CA LYS A 26 4.40 -24.41 11.51
C LYS A 26 5.21 -24.37 10.21
N LYS A 27 4.94 -23.45 9.28
CA LYS A 27 5.60 -23.40 7.97
C LYS A 27 6.75 -22.40 7.97
N LYS A 28 7.87 -22.82 7.41
CA LYS A 28 9.05 -21.97 7.25
C LYS A 28 8.82 -20.96 6.11
N VAL A 29 8.89 -19.66 6.42
CA VAL A 29 8.77 -18.61 5.41
C VAL A 29 10.05 -18.58 4.58
N VAL A 30 9.92 -18.69 3.27
CA VAL A 30 11.05 -18.75 2.33
C VAL A 30 11.57 -17.36 1.98
N LYS A 31 12.83 -17.29 1.54
CA LYS A 31 13.54 -16.04 1.22
C LYS A 31 12.78 -15.15 0.22
N ASN A 32 12.11 -15.74 -0.78
CA ASN A 32 11.35 -15.00 -1.80
C ASN A 32 10.15 -14.22 -1.25
N TYR A 33 9.59 -14.62 -0.10
CA TYR A 33 8.56 -13.86 0.58
C TYR A 33 9.09 -12.49 1.04
N TYR A 34 10.23 -12.49 1.76
CA TYR A 34 10.82 -11.24 2.29
C TYR A 34 11.34 -10.30 1.21
N ASN A 35 11.66 -10.84 0.04
CA ASN A 35 12.08 -10.06 -1.13
C ASN A 35 10.91 -9.60 -1.99
N PHE A 36 9.65 -9.77 -1.51
CA PHE A 36 8.45 -9.48 -2.26
C PHE A 36 8.44 -10.18 -3.63
N GLY A 37 8.81 -11.46 -3.66
CA GLY A 37 8.86 -12.31 -4.84
C GLY A 37 7.55 -13.04 -5.12
N TYR A 38 7.65 -14.16 -5.84
CA TYR A 38 6.52 -15.05 -6.15
C TYR A 38 5.74 -15.47 -4.91
N ASP A 39 6.45 -15.86 -3.85
CA ASP A 39 5.83 -16.34 -2.61
C ASP A 39 4.99 -15.26 -1.90
N TYR A 40 5.36 -14.00 -2.05
CA TYR A 40 4.58 -12.89 -1.49
C TYR A 40 3.30 -12.61 -2.30
N PHE A 41 3.39 -12.65 -3.65
CA PHE A 41 2.28 -12.23 -4.49
C PHE A 41 1.40 -13.37 -4.99
N ASP A 42 1.98 -14.47 -5.47
CA ASP A 42 1.26 -15.43 -6.31
C ASP A 42 1.27 -16.87 -5.80
N ASN A 43 2.03 -17.19 -4.77
CA ASN A 43 2.07 -18.55 -4.23
C ASN A 43 0.78 -18.87 -3.47
N LYS A 44 -0.07 -19.67 -4.11
CA LYS A 44 -1.35 -20.10 -3.54
C LYS A 44 -1.21 -21.09 -2.38
N ASN A 45 -0.06 -21.77 -2.29
CA ASN A 45 0.22 -22.74 -1.24
C ASN A 45 0.71 -22.06 0.06
N LEU A 46 1.05 -20.78 -0.01
CA LEU A 46 1.34 -19.96 1.16
C LEU A 46 0.10 -19.12 1.50
N SER A 47 -0.39 -19.29 2.71
CA SER A 47 -1.51 -18.50 3.21
C SER A 47 -1.11 -17.07 3.57
N PHE A 48 0.20 -16.79 3.66
CA PHE A 48 0.77 -15.45 3.81
C PHE A 48 0.79 -14.67 2.49
N GLY A 49 0.85 -13.35 2.59
CA GLY A 49 0.87 -12.48 1.43
C GLY A 49 -0.48 -12.47 0.70
N TYR A 50 -0.43 -12.35 -0.61
CA TYR A 50 -1.64 -12.19 -1.42
C TYR A 50 -2.29 -13.52 -1.83
N GLY A 51 -1.55 -14.63 -1.89
CA GLY A 51 -2.08 -15.94 -2.32
C GLY A 51 -2.65 -15.95 -3.75
N GLY A 52 -2.07 -15.15 -4.64
CA GLY A 52 -2.52 -14.94 -6.01
C GLY A 52 -3.05 -13.53 -6.21
N TYR A 53 -2.20 -12.62 -6.68
CA TYR A 53 -2.54 -11.22 -6.91
C TYR A 53 -2.78 -10.96 -8.40
N LYS A 54 -4.06 -11.10 -8.81
CA LYS A 54 -4.50 -10.93 -10.21
C LYS A 54 -5.40 -9.69 -10.34
N TYR A 55 -5.37 -9.08 -11.51
CA TYR A 55 -6.26 -7.98 -11.85
C TYR A 55 -7.69 -8.50 -12.08
N ASP A 56 -8.66 -7.90 -11.38
CA ASP A 56 -10.08 -8.23 -11.46
C ASP A 56 -10.98 -6.98 -11.46
N GLY A 57 -10.39 -5.79 -11.60
CA GLY A 57 -11.15 -4.53 -11.62
C GLY A 57 -11.69 -4.07 -10.26
N ARG A 58 -11.37 -4.77 -9.16
CA ARG A 58 -11.89 -4.48 -7.81
C ARG A 58 -11.67 -3.03 -7.34
N PHE A 59 -10.67 -2.34 -7.88
CA PHE A 59 -10.35 -0.96 -7.50
C PHE A 59 -11.07 0.11 -8.30
N LYS A 60 -11.91 -0.24 -9.27
CA LYS A 60 -12.64 0.70 -10.14
C LYS A 60 -13.44 1.75 -9.34
N ASN A 61 -14.27 1.30 -8.40
CA ASN A 61 -15.09 2.20 -7.59
C ASN A 61 -14.27 2.97 -6.54
N ASN A 62 -13.22 2.34 -5.99
CA ASN A 62 -12.32 2.98 -5.06
C ASN A 62 -11.63 4.20 -5.71
N VAL A 63 -11.10 4.03 -6.92
CA VAL A 63 -10.46 5.09 -7.69
C VAL A 63 -11.47 6.18 -8.08
N LYS A 64 -12.70 5.82 -8.49
CA LYS A 64 -13.78 6.80 -8.74
C LYS A 64 -14.02 7.67 -7.52
N ASN A 65 -14.13 7.07 -6.33
CA ASN A 65 -14.35 7.79 -5.08
C ASN A 65 -13.17 8.71 -4.71
N ILE A 66 -11.93 8.26 -4.93
CA ILE A 66 -10.72 9.06 -4.69
C ILE A 66 -10.71 10.28 -5.62
N ILE A 67 -10.97 10.10 -6.90
CA ILE A 67 -11.01 11.19 -7.88
C ILE A 67 -12.03 12.26 -7.45
N ASN A 68 -13.22 11.84 -7.06
CA ASN A 68 -14.30 12.74 -6.66
C ASN A 68 -13.94 13.48 -5.35
N PHE A 69 -13.49 12.75 -4.32
CA PHE A 69 -13.17 13.33 -3.02
C PHE A 69 -12.03 14.36 -3.10
N PHE A 70 -10.95 14.03 -3.79
CA PHE A 70 -9.80 14.93 -3.94
C PHE A 70 -9.97 15.94 -5.09
N LYS A 71 -11.07 15.88 -5.82
CA LYS A 71 -11.34 16.72 -7.01
C LYS A 71 -10.14 16.70 -7.96
N LEU A 72 -9.72 15.49 -8.35
CA LEU A 72 -8.56 15.29 -9.21
C LEU A 72 -8.92 15.61 -10.67
N SER A 73 -8.17 16.48 -11.31
CA SER A 73 -8.29 16.73 -12.75
C SER A 73 -7.38 15.81 -13.55
N LYS A 74 -7.74 15.50 -14.79
CA LYS A 74 -6.96 14.61 -15.69
C LYS A 74 -5.56 15.14 -16.03
N ARG A 75 -5.31 16.44 -15.80
CA ARG A 75 -4.00 17.06 -15.99
C ARG A 75 -2.97 16.64 -14.93
N LEU A 76 -3.44 16.08 -13.80
CA LEU A 76 -2.58 15.66 -12.71
C LEU A 76 -1.93 14.31 -13.01
N ARG A 77 -0.65 14.20 -12.69
CA ARG A 77 0.07 12.92 -12.66
C ARG A 77 -0.11 12.25 -11.30
N ILE A 78 -0.68 11.05 -11.32
CA ILE A 78 -0.95 10.25 -10.12
C ILE A 78 0.24 9.31 -9.87
N ALA A 79 0.77 9.35 -8.66
CA ALA A 79 1.81 8.43 -8.21
C ALA A 79 1.25 7.42 -7.20
N GLU A 80 1.70 6.17 -7.26
CA GLU A 80 1.49 5.18 -6.22
C GLU A 80 2.83 4.67 -5.71
N PHE A 81 3.07 4.81 -4.39
CA PHE A 81 4.25 4.28 -3.73
C PHE A 81 3.96 2.89 -3.16
N GLY A 82 4.75 1.88 -3.57
CA GLY A 82 4.50 0.47 -3.30
C GLY A 82 3.32 -0.04 -4.12
N CYS A 83 3.35 0.21 -5.44
CA CYS A 83 2.21 -0.08 -6.31
C CYS A 83 2.01 -1.57 -6.64
N ALA A 84 2.91 -2.45 -6.20
CA ALA A 84 2.89 -3.87 -6.54
C ALA A 84 2.76 -4.08 -8.07
N LYS A 85 1.77 -4.87 -8.53
CA LYS A 85 1.49 -5.07 -9.96
C LYS A 85 0.70 -3.92 -10.60
N GLY A 86 0.43 -2.83 -9.86
CA GLY A 86 -0.11 -1.57 -10.36
C GLY A 86 -1.63 -1.53 -10.55
N PHE A 87 -2.41 -2.40 -9.93
CA PHE A 87 -3.84 -2.52 -10.21
C PHE A 87 -4.68 -1.30 -9.83
N VAL A 88 -4.26 -0.49 -8.87
CA VAL A 88 -4.88 0.81 -8.58
C VAL A 88 -4.55 1.81 -9.68
N LEU A 89 -3.29 1.85 -10.13
CA LEU A 89 -2.85 2.74 -11.22
C LEU A 89 -3.54 2.43 -12.56
N VAL A 90 -3.85 1.16 -12.83
CA VAL A 90 -4.63 0.77 -14.03
C VAL A 90 -5.98 1.48 -14.05
N GLU A 91 -6.65 1.59 -12.90
CA GLU A 91 -7.95 2.24 -12.83
C GLU A 91 -7.86 3.76 -13.06
N PHE A 92 -6.79 4.41 -12.62
CA PHE A 92 -6.52 5.80 -12.98
C PHE A 92 -6.21 5.96 -14.47
N LEU A 93 -5.37 5.07 -15.02
CA LEU A 93 -5.00 5.10 -16.43
C LEU A 93 -6.22 4.93 -17.35
N LYS A 94 -7.13 3.98 -17.02
CA LYS A 94 -8.41 3.80 -17.73
C LYS A 94 -9.32 5.03 -17.69
N LYS A 95 -9.11 5.91 -16.72
CA LYS A 95 -9.78 7.21 -16.62
C LYS A 95 -8.96 8.36 -17.21
N GLN A 96 -7.95 8.02 -18.03
CA GLN A 96 -7.12 8.97 -18.77
C GLN A 96 -6.20 9.88 -17.91
N PHE A 97 -5.86 9.44 -16.69
CA PHE A 97 -4.82 10.11 -15.91
C PHE A 97 -3.42 9.67 -16.35
N GLN A 98 -2.46 10.58 -16.26
CA GLN A 98 -1.05 10.19 -16.28
C GLN A 98 -0.72 9.47 -14.97
N VAL A 99 0.00 8.36 -15.05
CA VAL A 99 0.34 7.55 -13.86
C VAL A 99 1.82 7.22 -13.80
N ILE A 100 2.35 7.08 -12.59
CA ILE A 100 3.68 6.56 -12.31
C ILE A 100 3.63 5.69 -11.06
N GLY A 101 4.16 4.48 -11.14
CA GLY A 101 4.29 3.57 -10.00
C GLY A 101 5.72 3.55 -9.46
N PHE A 102 5.86 3.41 -8.16
CA PHE A 102 7.14 3.16 -7.49
C PHE A 102 7.05 1.81 -6.78
N GLU A 103 7.92 0.87 -7.13
CA GLU A 103 7.88 -0.48 -6.58
C GLU A 103 9.29 -1.02 -6.35
N LYS A 104 9.47 -1.73 -5.24
CA LYS A 104 10.74 -2.39 -4.88
C LYS A 104 10.85 -3.78 -5.51
N SER A 105 9.73 -4.48 -5.60
CA SER A 105 9.67 -5.85 -6.08
C SER A 105 9.91 -5.93 -7.58
N LYS A 106 11.06 -6.47 -7.98
CA LYS A 106 11.34 -6.81 -9.38
C LYS A 106 10.34 -7.82 -9.94
N TYR A 107 9.87 -8.76 -9.08
CA TYR A 107 8.83 -9.73 -9.46
C TYR A 107 7.51 -9.05 -9.79
N ALA A 108 7.03 -8.15 -8.94
CA ALA A 108 5.78 -7.43 -9.18
C ALA A 108 5.86 -6.56 -10.43
N ILE A 109 6.99 -5.89 -10.67
CA ILE A 109 7.22 -5.07 -11.87
C ILE A 109 7.21 -5.94 -13.13
N LYS A 110 7.91 -7.09 -13.12
CA LYS A 110 7.91 -8.04 -14.25
C LYS A 110 6.50 -8.55 -14.56
N ASN A 111 5.68 -8.77 -13.52
CA ASN A 111 4.31 -9.29 -13.61
C ASN A 111 3.24 -8.20 -13.47
N CYS A 112 3.57 -6.94 -13.76
CA CYS A 112 2.63 -5.84 -13.69
C CYS A 112 1.57 -5.94 -14.80
N HIS A 113 0.47 -5.20 -14.62
CA HIS A 113 -0.56 -5.12 -15.66
C HIS A 113 0.03 -4.59 -16.99
N PRO A 114 -0.30 -5.16 -18.15
CA PRO A 114 0.30 -4.80 -19.45
C PRO A 114 0.26 -3.29 -19.76
N LEU A 115 -0.83 -2.60 -19.41
CA LEU A 115 -0.97 -1.15 -19.62
C LEU A 115 0.03 -0.31 -18.81
N LEU A 116 0.72 -0.91 -17.83
CA LEU A 116 1.68 -0.23 -16.97
C LEU A 116 3.14 -0.55 -17.29
N LYS A 117 3.40 -1.35 -18.31
CA LYS A 117 4.76 -1.55 -18.81
C LYS A 117 5.42 -0.19 -19.02
N LYS A 118 6.65 0.01 -18.53
CA LYS A 118 7.41 1.27 -18.56
C LYS A 118 6.83 2.42 -17.72
N LYS A 119 5.73 2.22 -16.97
CA LYS A 119 5.16 3.24 -16.06
C LYS A 119 5.44 2.96 -14.59
N ILE A 120 5.99 1.79 -14.27
CA ILE A 120 6.43 1.43 -12.91
C ILE A 120 7.95 1.52 -12.85
N ILE A 121 8.44 2.30 -11.91
CA ILE A 121 9.86 2.53 -11.67
C ILE A 121 10.31 1.62 -10.52
N ASN A 122 11.37 0.86 -10.76
CA ASN A 122 12.01 0.12 -9.67
C ASN A 122 12.75 1.08 -8.75
N ILE A 123 12.39 1.07 -7.49
CA ILE A 123 13.07 1.83 -6.44
C ILE A 123 13.46 0.90 -5.29
N GLU A 124 14.70 0.95 -4.89
CA GLU A 124 15.19 0.19 -3.73
C GLU A 124 15.17 1.02 -2.45
N LYS A 125 15.32 2.33 -2.58
CA LYS A 125 15.35 3.28 -1.46
C LYS A 125 14.26 4.33 -1.61
N VAL A 126 13.59 4.66 -0.51
CA VAL A 126 12.48 5.63 -0.49
C VAL A 126 12.89 7.00 -1.06
N ASN A 127 14.13 7.43 -0.87
CA ASN A 127 14.60 8.73 -1.33
C ASN A 127 14.68 8.87 -2.87
N GLN A 128 14.66 7.76 -3.61
CA GLN A 128 14.70 7.78 -5.07
C GLN A 128 13.45 8.41 -5.69
N ILE A 129 12.29 8.42 -4.98
CA ILE A 129 11.08 9.11 -5.47
C ILE A 129 11.30 10.61 -5.70
N ASN A 130 12.31 11.20 -5.05
CA ASN A 130 12.60 12.62 -5.21
C ASN A 130 13.04 13.01 -6.62
N LYS A 131 13.50 12.05 -7.41
CA LYS A 131 13.91 12.26 -8.81
C LYS A 131 12.74 12.44 -9.78
N TYR A 132 11.51 12.11 -9.36
CA TYR A 132 10.35 12.05 -10.24
C TYR A 132 9.33 13.14 -9.93
N LYS A 133 8.59 13.58 -10.96
CA LYS A 133 7.50 14.55 -10.85
C LYS A 133 6.15 13.82 -10.73
N PHE A 134 5.32 14.25 -9.81
CA PHE A 134 3.93 13.83 -9.65
C PHE A 134 3.14 14.92 -8.93
N ASP A 135 1.81 14.89 -9.07
CA ASP A 135 0.92 15.92 -8.54
C ASP A 135 0.02 15.40 -7.40
N PHE A 136 -0.13 14.08 -7.30
CA PHE A 136 -0.88 13.42 -6.22
C PHE A 136 -0.25 12.06 -5.94
N LEU A 137 0.01 11.76 -4.68
CA LEU A 137 0.58 10.48 -4.27
C LEU A 137 -0.41 9.68 -3.43
N ILE A 138 -0.56 8.42 -3.78
CA ILE A 138 -1.24 7.39 -2.98
C ILE A 138 -0.20 6.40 -2.47
N CYS A 139 -0.34 5.97 -1.22
CA CYS A 139 0.46 4.90 -0.63
C CYS A 139 -0.46 3.98 0.16
N LYS A 140 -0.64 2.75 -0.34
CA LYS A 140 -1.61 1.81 0.23
C LYS A 140 -0.91 0.61 0.86
N ASP A 141 -1.12 0.44 2.18
CA ASP A 141 -0.66 -0.70 2.99
C ASP A 141 0.87 -0.92 3.01
N VAL A 142 1.67 0.13 2.74
CA VAL A 142 3.14 0.06 2.66
C VAL A 142 3.83 0.60 3.90
N LEU A 143 3.23 1.60 4.58
CA LEU A 143 3.90 2.27 5.70
C LEU A 143 4.39 1.30 6.80
N PRO A 144 3.66 0.24 7.17
CA PRO A 144 4.15 -0.71 8.16
C PRO A 144 5.45 -1.43 7.77
N SER A 145 5.73 -1.58 6.48
CA SER A 145 6.97 -2.21 5.98
C SER A 145 8.15 -1.25 5.88
N LEU A 146 7.99 0.00 6.29
CA LEU A 146 9.03 1.03 6.32
C LEU A 146 9.41 1.38 7.76
N THR A 147 10.67 1.75 7.97
CA THR A 147 11.10 2.35 9.25
C THR A 147 10.47 3.74 9.42
N GLU A 148 10.35 4.21 10.66
CA GLU A 148 9.81 5.55 10.92
C GLU A 148 10.58 6.67 10.21
N LYS A 149 11.91 6.53 10.06
CA LYS A 149 12.74 7.48 9.31
C LYS A 149 12.33 7.52 7.84
N GLN A 150 12.12 6.36 7.23
CA GLN A 150 11.65 6.24 5.85
C GLN A 150 10.23 6.78 5.67
N ILE A 151 9.32 6.50 6.61
CA ILE A 151 7.94 7.03 6.59
C ILE A 151 7.95 8.56 6.65
N LYS A 152 8.73 9.14 7.58
CA LYS A 152 8.87 10.59 7.70
C LYS A 152 9.40 11.22 6.42
N TYR A 153 10.39 10.60 5.79
CA TYR A 153 10.95 11.06 4.52
C TYR A 153 9.91 11.00 3.39
N LEU A 154 9.22 9.85 3.23
CA LEU A 154 8.18 9.66 2.22
C LEU A 154 7.08 10.72 2.33
N ILE A 155 6.56 10.92 3.55
CA ILE A 155 5.48 11.89 3.78
C ILE A 155 5.93 13.31 3.45
N ARG A 156 7.13 13.73 3.91
CA ARG A 156 7.67 15.06 3.62
C ARG A 156 7.88 15.28 2.13
N THR A 157 8.43 14.28 1.44
CA THR A 157 8.62 14.35 -0.02
C THR A 157 7.29 14.40 -0.76
N ALA A 158 6.31 13.60 -0.35
CA ALA A 158 4.99 13.62 -0.93
C ALA A 158 4.31 14.99 -0.76
N ILE A 159 4.36 15.58 0.44
CA ILE A 159 3.83 16.93 0.71
C ILE A 159 4.51 17.98 -0.18
N LYS A 160 5.84 17.92 -0.28
CA LYS A 160 6.63 18.91 -1.06
C LYS A 160 6.32 18.85 -2.56
N LYS A 161 6.08 17.65 -3.09
CA LYS A 161 5.94 17.43 -4.54
C LYS A 161 4.50 17.46 -5.04
N SER A 162 3.53 17.11 -4.20
CA SER A 162 2.14 17.00 -4.63
C SER A 162 1.43 18.34 -4.64
N LYS A 163 0.67 18.61 -5.71
CA LYS A 163 -0.26 19.74 -5.79
C LYS A 163 -1.52 19.53 -4.96
N LYS A 164 -1.88 18.28 -4.72
CA LYS A 164 -2.97 17.86 -3.85
C LYS A 164 -2.41 17.11 -2.64
N PRO A 165 -2.99 17.25 -1.44
CA PRO A 165 -2.52 16.53 -0.26
C PRO A 165 -2.44 15.02 -0.51
N PRO A 166 -1.31 14.35 -0.25
CA PRO A 166 -1.16 12.93 -0.51
C PRO A 166 -2.06 12.09 0.41
N TYR A 167 -2.41 10.89 -0.05
CA TYR A 167 -3.31 9.97 0.64
C TYR A 167 -2.60 8.67 1.03
N PHE A 168 -2.63 8.36 2.33
CA PHE A 168 -2.02 7.16 2.91
C PHE A 168 -3.09 6.23 3.45
N ILE A 169 -3.16 5.01 2.96
CA ILE A 169 -3.99 3.95 3.52
C ILE A 169 -3.07 3.06 4.35
N ILE A 170 -3.36 2.94 5.64
CA ILE A 170 -2.44 2.34 6.61
C ILE A 170 -3.03 1.07 7.18
N GLN A 171 -2.37 -0.05 6.89
CA GLN A 171 -2.73 -1.31 7.50
C GLN A 171 -2.40 -1.28 9.00
N THR A 172 -3.35 -1.71 9.83
CA THR A 172 -3.22 -1.69 11.29
C THR A 172 -4.16 -2.68 11.97
N PHE A 173 -4.16 -2.69 13.29
CA PHE A 173 -5.04 -3.50 14.14
C PHE A 173 -5.77 -2.63 15.15
N LYS A 174 -6.95 -3.10 15.63
CA LYS A 174 -7.79 -2.34 16.54
C LYS A 174 -7.29 -2.40 17.99
N ASN A 175 -7.02 -3.60 18.49
CA ASN A 175 -6.72 -3.87 19.89
C ASN A 175 -5.31 -4.42 20.07
N LYS A 176 -4.62 -4.05 21.15
CA LYS A 176 -3.30 -4.61 21.49
C LYS A 176 -3.28 -6.13 21.57
N LYS A 177 -4.38 -6.78 21.98
CA LYS A 177 -4.55 -8.25 21.97
C LYS A 177 -4.31 -8.89 20.60
N ASN A 178 -4.40 -8.11 19.52
CA ASN A 178 -4.21 -8.60 18.14
C ASN A 178 -2.79 -8.35 17.59
N ILE A 179 -1.87 -7.83 18.41
CA ILE A 179 -0.52 -7.46 17.96
C ILE A 179 0.25 -8.66 17.38
N ASP A 180 0.14 -9.83 18.03
CA ASP A 180 0.86 -11.02 17.59
C ASP A 180 0.26 -11.59 16.29
N PHE A 181 -1.06 -11.54 16.14
CA PHE A 181 -1.70 -11.88 14.87
C PHE A 181 -1.29 -10.91 13.77
N TYR A 182 -1.23 -9.62 14.05
CA TYR A 182 -0.83 -8.61 13.09
C TYR A 182 0.63 -8.79 12.63
N LYS A 183 1.56 -9.05 13.56
CA LYS A 183 2.97 -9.34 13.26
C LYS A 183 3.15 -10.60 12.41
N ASN A 184 2.32 -11.62 12.66
CA ASN A 184 2.40 -12.88 11.94
C ASN A 184 1.61 -12.88 10.63
N TRP A 185 0.71 -11.91 10.40
CA TRP A 185 -0.03 -11.77 9.15
C TRP A 185 0.86 -11.33 7.99
N ASP A 186 1.71 -10.35 8.24
CA ASP A 186 2.71 -9.92 7.26
C ASP A 186 4.06 -9.70 7.96
N LYS A 187 4.97 -10.65 7.75
CA LYS A 187 6.29 -10.66 8.37
C LYS A 187 7.26 -9.62 7.79
N THR A 188 6.83 -8.87 6.78
CA THR A 188 7.59 -7.73 6.23
C THR A 188 7.39 -6.44 7.02
N HIS A 189 6.45 -6.40 7.97
CA HIS A 189 6.19 -5.23 8.79
C HIS A 189 7.31 -4.99 9.80
N VAL A 190 7.85 -3.77 9.80
CA VAL A 190 8.89 -3.29 10.73
C VAL A 190 8.40 -2.17 11.66
N THR A 191 7.40 -1.41 11.24
CA THR A 191 6.77 -0.37 12.07
C THR A 191 5.36 -0.84 12.48
N ILE A 192 5.28 -1.35 13.71
CA ILE A 192 4.06 -1.92 14.27
C ILE A 192 3.40 -0.89 15.19
N LYS A 193 2.26 -0.36 14.76
CA LYS A 193 1.50 0.65 15.50
C LYS A 193 0.00 0.34 15.39
N ASN A 194 -0.74 0.50 16.49
CA ASN A 194 -2.20 0.53 16.46
C ASN A 194 -2.70 1.89 15.93
N ARG A 195 -4.04 2.03 15.76
CA ARG A 195 -4.64 3.26 15.25
C ARG A 195 -4.25 4.50 16.07
N LYS A 196 -4.29 4.43 17.40
CA LYS A 196 -3.97 5.58 18.27
C LYS A 196 -2.51 6.01 18.10
N GLU A 197 -1.59 5.05 18.06
CA GLU A 197 -0.16 5.28 17.87
C GLU A 197 0.14 5.85 16.48
N TRP A 198 -0.55 5.38 15.43
CA TRP A 198 -0.45 5.97 14.10
C TRP A 198 -0.96 7.41 14.07
N ILE A 199 -2.12 7.71 14.68
CA ILE A 199 -2.65 9.08 14.75
C ILE A 199 -1.65 10.00 15.44
N TYR A 200 -1.09 9.58 16.58
CA TYR A 200 -0.07 10.35 17.30
C TYR A 200 1.17 10.59 16.41
N PHE A 201 1.67 9.55 15.77
CA PHE A 201 2.82 9.67 14.85
C PHE A 201 2.56 10.62 13.68
N LEU A 202 1.35 10.62 13.13
CA LEU A 202 0.98 11.43 11.97
C LEU A 202 0.57 12.87 12.34
N LYS A 203 0.31 13.15 13.62
CA LYS A 203 -0.17 14.46 14.10
C LYS A 203 0.68 15.63 13.62
N LYS A 204 2.00 15.45 13.55
CA LYS A 204 2.95 16.47 13.07
C LYS A 204 2.83 16.82 11.57
N PHE A 205 2.14 15.99 10.79
CA PHE A 205 1.84 16.24 9.38
C PHE A 205 0.39 16.69 9.16
N ASN A 206 -0.34 16.99 10.24
CA ASN A 206 -1.76 17.31 10.20
C ASN A 206 -2.05 18.43 9.19
N LYS A 207 -3.24 18.37 8.56
CA LYS A 207 -3.72 19.28 7.48
C LYS A 207 -2.94 19.22 6.17
N LYS A 208 -1.75 18.57 6.13
CA LYS A 208 -0.95 18.45 4.89
C LYS A 208 -1.07 17.09 4.22
N ILE A 209 -1.68 16.11 4.91
CA ILE A 209 -1.92 14.77 4.40
C ILE A 209 -3.33 14.29 4.74
N TYR A 210 -3.83 13.37 3.93
CA TYR A 210 -4.98 12.55 4.27
C TYR A 210 -4.55 11.13 4.56
N TYR A 211 -5.21 10.46 5.50
CA TYR A 211 -4.97 9.07 5.80
C TYR A 211 -6.25 8.35 6.23
N SER A 212 -6.26 7.05 6.04
CA SER A 212 -7.30 6.14 6.55
C SER A 212 -6.67 4.83 7.00
N PHE A 213 -7.42 4.07 7.78
CA PHE A 213 -6.95 2.81 8.32
C PHE A 213 -7.61 1.62 7.64
N ASN A 214 -6.80 0.62 7.33
CA ASN A 214 -7.20 -0.69 6.89
C ASN A 214 -6.98 -1.67 8.05
N PHE A 215 -8.06 -2.00 8.77
CA PHE A 215 -7.98 -2.89 9.92
C PHE A 215 -7.94 -4.34 9.47
N ILE A 216 -6.82 -5.02 9.79
CA ILE A 216 -6.65 -6.44 9.51
C ILE A 216 -7.18 -7.30 10.67
N PHE A 217 -7.00 -6.83 11.91
CA PHE A 217 -7.46 -7.48 13.14
C PHE A 217 -8.12 -6.49 14.10
#